data_a05d5f54560fa4dc8713c2da49c7ad9a
#
_entry.id   a05d5f54560fa4dc8713c2da49c7ad9a
#
_cell.length_a   1.000
_cell.length_b   1.000
_cell.length_c   1.000
_cell.angle_alpha   90.00
_cell.angle_beta   90.00
_cell.angle_gamma   90.00
#
_symmetry.space_group_name_H-M   'P 1'
#
loop_
_entity.id
_entity.type
_entity.pdbx_description
1 polymer ?
#
loop_
_entity_poly.entity_id
_entity_poly.type
_entity_poly.pdbx_seq_one_letter_code
_entity_poly.pdbx_strand_id
1 'polypeptide(L)'
;GLMTNGDYRQVEAYKNVIDWLNGRCRAFTDHSRKRQVNADWSNGKVATTGLSYLGTLSNGLATTGVDGLEVIIAEAGISSWYNYYRENGLVTSPGGYPGEDFDSLDELTYSRNLVAGDFIRGNEAHKASIEELKKNLDRKTGDYNQFWHDRNYLLNAHKVKAEVVFTHGSQDWNVKPLHVYQMFNALPSNIKKHLFYHNGAHVYMNN
;
A
#
# COMPACT_ATOMS: atom_id res chain seq x y z
N GLY A 1 11.36 -2.39 -4.38
CA GLY A 1 11.90 -3.73 -4.59
C GLY A 1 10.88 -4.81 -4.33
N LEU A 2 11.12 -5.96 -4.91
CA LEU A 2 10.23 -7.14 -4.89
C LEU A 2 9.68 -7.51 -3.52
N MET A 3 10.56 -7.61 -2.55
CA MET A 3 10.21 -8.07 -1.21
C MET A 3 9.57 -6.98 -0.35
N THR A 4 9.34 -5.78 -0.90
CA THR A 4 8.89 -4.62 -0.11
C THR A 4 7.48 -4.17 -0.44
N ASN A 5 6.80 -4.79 -1.40
CA ASN A 5 5.43 -4.42 -1.75
C ASN A 5 4.53 -4.47 -0.51
N GLY A 6 3.91 -3.35 -0.21
CA GLY A 6 3.02 -3.19 0.93
C GLY A 6 3.66 -3.18 2.32
N ASP A 7 4.96 -3.49 2.47
CA ASP A 7 5.60 -3.50 3.77
C ASP A 7 6.05 -2.10 4.24
N TYR A 8 6.56 -2.02 5.47
CA TYR A 8 7.00 -0.77 6.09
C TYR A 8 8.09 -0.04 5.27
N ARG A 9 8.95 -0.74 4.54
CA ARG A 9 10.04 -0.12 3.74
C ARG A 9 9.46 0.66 2.57
N GLN A 10 8.43 0.14 1.92
CA GLN A 10 7.72 0.86 0.87
C GLN A 10 6.96 2.05 1.45
N VAL A 11 6.27 1.86 2.56
CA VAL A 11 5.53 2.93 3.25
C VAL A 11 6.47 4.03 3.73
N GLU A 12 7.64 3.66 4.26
CA GLU A 12 8.66 4.62 4.70
C GLU A 12 9.23 5.45 3.55
N ALA A 13 9.33 4.88 2.35
CA ALA A 13 9.76 5.65 1.17
C ALA A 13 8.79 6.81 0.89
N TYR A 14 7.48 6.60 1.03
CA TYR A 14 6.48 7.67 0.90
C TYR A 14 6.53 8.66 2.07
N LYS A 15 6.72 8.15 3.29
CA LYS A 15 6.92 8.99 4.47
C LYS A 15 8.10 9.94 4.28
N ASN A 16 9.20 9.46 3.73
CA ASN A 16 10.39 10.27 3.47
C ASN A 16 10.12 11.40 2.46
N VAL A 17 9.20 11.24 1.54
CA VAL A 17 8.76 12.32 0.66
C VAL A 17 8.07 13.43 1.46
N ILE A 18 7.18 13.07 2.39
CA ILE A 18 6.51 14.06 3.26
C ILE A 18 7.54 14.75 4.17
N ASP A 19 8.47 13.98 4.70
CA ASP A 19 9.55 14.55 5.52
C ASP A 19 10.42 15.51 4.72
N TRP A 20 10.71 15.22 3.46
CA TRP A 20 11.41 16.14 2.56
C TRP A 20 10.60 17.41 2.27
N LEU A 21 9.31 17.27 1.98
CA LEU A 21 8.41 18.43 1.78
C LEU A 21 8.31 19.35 3.00
N ASN A 22 8.68 18.82 4.17
CA ASN A 22 8.72 19.53 5.45
C ASN A 22 10.14 19.85 5.94
N GLY A 23 11.15 19.69 5.09
CA GLY A 23 12.55 20.00 5.43
C GLY A 23 13.23 19.02 6.42
N ARG A 24 12.61 17.89 6.73
CA ARG A 24 13.13 16.90 7.68
C ARG A 24 13.98 15.80 7.02
N CYS A 25 13.93 15.69 5.69
CA CYS A 25 14.68 14.71 4.93
C CYS A 25 15.42 15.38 3.77
N ARG A 26 16.57 14.83 3.40
CA ARG A 26 17.34 15.32 2.23
C ARG A 26 16.91 14.59 0.97
N ALA A 27 16.74 15.34 -0.11
CA ALA A 27 16.58 14.77 -1.46
C ALA A 27 17.67 15.30 -2.41
N PHE A 28 17.88 14.57 -3.49
CA PHE A 28 18.94 14.86 -4.46
C PHE A 28 18.37 14.74 -5.88
N THR A 29 18.98 15.45 -6.83
CA THR A 29 18.57 15.42 -8.24
C THR A 29 18.73 14.06 -8.88
N ASP A 30 19.68 13.27 -8.37
CA ASP A 30 20.03 11.95 -8.92
C ASP A 30 20.76 11.08 -7.88
N HIS A 31 21.02 9.84 -8.24
CA HIS A 31 21.71 8.86 -7.39
C HIS A 31 23.15 9.21 -7.03
N SER A 32 23.81 10.13 -7.75
CA SER A 32 25.16 10.57 -7.41
C SER A 32 25.22 11.36 -6.10
N ARG A 33 24.06 11.87 -5.63
CA ARG A 33 23.91 12.68 -4.41
C ARG A 33 24.78 13.95 -4.38
N LYS A 34 25.19 14.45 -5.54
CA LYS A 34 26.05 15.65 -5.63
C LYS A 34 25.27 16.94 -5.47
N ARG A 35 24.00 16.95 -5.87
CA ARG A 35 23.16 18.15 -5.82
C ARG A 35 21.91 17.90 -4.97
N GLN A 36 21.87 18.51 -3.80
CA GLN A 36 20.68 18.51 -2.94
C GLN A 36 19.57 19.38 -3.52
N VAL A 37 18.32 18.98 -3.30
CA VAL A 37 17.12 19.72 -3.67
C VAL A 37 16.28 19.93 -2.41
N ASN A 38 15.86 21.17 -2.21
CA ASN A 38 14.93 21.54 -1.14
C ASN A 38 13.55 21.81 -1.72
N ALA A 39 12.52 21.62 -0.92
CA ALA A 39 11.14 21.89 -1.28
C ALA A 39 10.69 23.27 -0.78
N ASP A 40 11.45 24.32 -1.08
CA ASP A 40 11.23 25.69 -0.56
C ASP A 40 9.86 26.27 -0.96
N TRP A 41 9.22 25.68 -1.97
CA TRP A 41 7.88 26.01 -2.44
C TRP A 41 6.78 25.32 -1.63
N SER A 42 7.10 24.34 -0.80
CA SER A 42 6.12 23.56 -0.03
C SER A 42 5.69 24.31 1.22
N ASN A 43 4.41 24.29 1.51
CA ASN A 43 3.88 24.78 2.79
C ASN A 43 3.85 23.67 3.88
N GLY A 44 4.39 22.49 3.58
CA GLY A 44 4.46 21.33 4.48
C GLY A 44 3.16 20.53 4.64
N LYS A 45 2.04 21.00 4.09
CA LYS A 45 0.75 20.30 4.15
C LYS A 45 0.59 19.42 2.94
N VAL A 46 0.38 18.12 3.19
CA VAL A 46 0.29 17.10 2.14
C VAL A 46 -1.04 16.36 2.23
N ALA A 47 -1.63 16.10 1.08
CA ALA A 47 -2.72 15.17 0.93
C ALA A 47 -2.34 14.05 -0.03
N THR A 48 -2.88 12.85 0.17
CA THR A 48 -2.72 11.74 -0.76
C THR A 48 -4.07 11.24 -1.25
N THR A 49 -4.10 10.76 -2.48
CA THR A 49 -5.28 10.15 -3.07
C THR A 49 -4.88 8.98 -3.96
N GLY A 50 -5.77 8.03 -4.11
CA GLY A 50 -5.59 6.94 -5.07
C GLY A 50 -6.53 5.78 -4.89
N LEU A 51 -6.74 5.07 -5.99
CA LEU A 51 -7.54 3.86 -6.06
C LEU A 51 -6.65 2.62 -5.86
N SER A 52 -7.21 1.57 -5.22
CA SER A 52 -6.59 0.25 -5.18
C SER A 52 -5.23 0.24 -4.46
N TYR A 53 -4.16 -0.11 -5.15
CA TYR A 53 -2.80 -0.11 -4.59
C TYR A 53 -2.39 1.28 -4.07
N LEU A 54 -2.77 2.36 -4.75
CA LEU A 54 -2.46 3.73 -4.33
C LEU A 54 -3.26 4.12 -3.08
N GLY A 55 -4.53 3.69 -2.98
CA GLY A 55 -5.33 3.82 -1.76
C GLY A 55 -4.76 3.00 -0.60
N THR A 56 -4.26 1.81 -0.90
CA THR A 56 -3.55 0.94 0.06
C THR A 56 -2.31 1.62 0.63
N LEU A 57 -1.51 2.25 -0.24
CA LEU A 57 -0.32 3.00 0.19
C LEU A 57 -0.68 4.24 1.00
N SER A 58 -1.80 4.90 0.68
CA SER A 58 -2.32 6.01 1.50
C SER A 58 -2.71 5.54 2.91
N ASN A 59 -3.34 4.36 3.03
CA ASN A 59 -3.62 3.74 4.33
C ASN A 59 -2.32 3.46 5.10
N GLY A 60 -1.36 2.78 4.47
CA GLY A 60 -0.06 2.49 5.08
C GLY A 60 0.66 3.75 5.53
N LEU A 61 0.70 4.78 4.68
CA LEU A 61 1.34 6.06 4.98
C LEU A 61 0.69 6.75 6.19
N ALA A 62 -0.63 6.80 6.26
CA ALA A 62 -1.35 7.41 7.37
C ALA A 62 -1.00 6.73 8.71
N THR A 63 -0.81 5.40 8.70
CA THR A 63 -0.44 4.64 9.90
C THR A 63 0.98 4.88 10.39
N THR A 64 1.81 5.63 9.66
CA THR A 64 3.11 6.11 10.17
C THR A 64 2.96 7.23 11.19
N GLY A 65 1.82 7.94 11.18
CA GLY A 65 1.59 9.13 12.00
C GLY A 65 2.48 10.31 11.61
N VAL A 66 2.99 10.35 10.37
CA VAL A 66 3.91 11.39 9.90
C VAL A 66 3.26 12.77 9.99
N ASP A 67 3.99 13.72 10.55
CA ASP A 67 3.55 15.11 10.63
C ASP A 67 3.58 15.76 9.23
N GLY A 68 2.57 16.57 8.92
CA GLY A 68 2.40 17.20 7.61
C GLY A 68 1.52 16.43 6.65
N LEU A 69 1.15 15.18 6.96
CA LEU A 69 0.07 14.49 6.24
C LEU A 69 -1.27 14.94 6.84
N GLU A 70 -1.97 15.80 6.12
CA GLU A 70 -3.23 16.40 6.60
C GLU A 70 -4.45 15.55 6.25
N VAL A 71 -4.49 15.01 5.03
CA VAL A 71 -5.64 14.25 4.51
C VAL A 71 -5.16 13.07 3.68
N ILE A 72 -5.86 11.94 3.82
CA ILE A 72 -5.82 10.86 2.84
C ILE A 72 -7.20 10.64 2.22
N ILE A 73 -7.22 10.42 0.90
CA ILE A 73 -8.41 9.96 0.16
C ILE A 73 -8.09 8.57 -0.35
N ALA A 74 -8.46 7.55 0.41
CA ALA A 74 -8.15 6.16 0.08
C ALA A 74 -9.37 5.49 -0.56
N GLU A 75 -9.28 5.26 -1.86
CA GLU A 75 -10.34 4.63 -2.65
C GLU A 75 -10.03 3.14 -2.81
N ALA A 76 -10.95 2.28 -2.40
CA ALA A 76 -10.81 0.82 -2.48
C ALA A 76 -9.43 0.31 -2.01
N GLY A 77 -8.95 0.82 -0.88
CA GLY A 77 -7.62 0.49 -0.35
C GLY A 77 -7.63 -0.72 0.58
N ILE A 78 -6.56 -1.52 0.52
CA ILE A 78 -6.33 -2.67 1.40
C ILE A 78 -5.99 -2.16 2.81
N SER A 79 -6.53 -2.81 3.84
CA SER A 79 -6.19 -2.55 5.25
C SER A 79 -5.20 -3.58 5.81
N SER A 80 -5.27 -4.81 5.31
CA SER A 80 -4.39 -5.92 5.66
C SER A 80 -4.18 -6.80 4.43
N TRP A 81 -2.92 -6.98 4.03
CA TRP A 81 -2.59 -7.82 2.88
C TRP A 81 -2.92 -9.30 3.13
N TYR A 82 -2.90 -9.73 4.38
CA TYR A 82 -3.36 -11.07 4.74
C TYR A 82 -4.84 -11.23 4.39
N ASN A 83 -5.70 -10.30 4.82
CA ASN A 83 -7.13 -10.38 4.55
C ASN A 83 -7.47 -10.22 3.06
N TYR A 84 -6.54 -9.69 2.26
CA TYR A 84 -6.70 -9.57 0.82
C TYR A 84 -6.42 -10.89 0.09
N TYR A 85 -5.39 -11.64 0.50
CA TYR A 85 -4.96 -12.90 -0.14
C TYR A 85 -5.37 -14.16 0.62
N ARG A 86 -5.87 -14.02 1.84
CA ARG A 86 -6.28 -15.14 2.70
C ARG A 86 -7.65 -14.87 3.29
N GLU A 87 -8.52 -15.84 3.23
CA GLU A 87 -9.82 -15.81 3.91
C GLU A 87 -9.95 -17.03 4.80
N ASN A 88 -9.98 -16.82 6.11
CA ASN A 88 -10.03 -17.90 7.10
C ASN A 88 -8.93 -18.96 6.88
N GLY A 89 -7.72 -18.52 6.52
CA GLY A 89 -6.60 -19.40 6.18
C GLY A 89 -6.61 -19.98 4.76
N LEU A 90 -7.67 -19.74 4.00
CA LEU A 90 -7.73 -20.16 2.60
C LEU A 90 -7.03 -19.15 1.70
N VAL A 91 -6.25 -19.65 0.75
CA VAL A 91 -5.69 -18.80 -0.31
C VAL A 91 -6.83 -18.35 -1.24
N THR A 92 -7.01 -17.07 -1.37
CA THR A 92 -7.99 -16.46 -2.28
C THR A 92 -7.29 -15.77 -3.43
N SER A 93 -7.93 -15.75 -4.59
CA SER A 93 -7.40 -15.09 -5.79
C SER A 93 -8.18 -13.79 -6.04
N PRO A 94 -7.71 -12.65 -5.51
CA PRO A 94 -8.48 -11.41 -5.57
C PRO A 94 -8.69 -10.93 -7.00
N GLY A 95 -7.77 -11.19 -7.92
CA GLY A 95 -7.93 -10.87 -9.33
C GLY A 95 -8.91 -11.76 -10.09
N GLY A 96 -9.46 -12.78 -9.45
CA GLY A 96 -10.35 -13.75 -10.08
C GLY A 96 -9.63 -14.82 -10.91
N TYR A 97 -8.31 -14.84 -10.89
CA TYR A 97 -7.50 -15.83 -11.58
C TYR A 97 -7.11 -16.94 -10.61
N PRO A 98 -7.49 -18.20 -10.87
CA PRO A 98 -7.10 -19.32 -10.02
C PRO A 98 -5.58 -19.39 -9.81
N GLY A 99 -5.16 -19.49 -8.54
CA GLY A 99 -3.74 -19.56 -8.20
C GLY A 99 -3.00 -18.21 -8.16
N GLU A 100 -3.66 -17.10 -8.39
CA GLU A 100 -3.06 -15.78 -8.15
C GLU A 100 -2.81 -15.59 -6.65
N ASP A 101 -1.62 -15.11 -6.30
CA ASP A 101 -1.24 -14.77 -4.95
C ASP A 101 -0.25 -13.60 -4.98
N PHE A 102 0.28 -13.21 -3.85
CA PHE A 102 1.15 -12.05 -3.70
C PHE A 102 2.38 -12.08 -4.62
N ASP A 103 2.95 -13.24 -4.90
CA ASP A 103 4.07 -13.39 -5.83
C ASP A 103 3.72 -12.97 -7.27
N SER A 104 2.49 -13.21 -7.71
CA SER A 104 2.04 -12.74 -9.02
C SER A 104 2.00 -11.21 -9.11
N LEU A 105 1.57 -10.55 -8.03
CA LEU A 105 1.61 -9.09 -7.95
C LEU A 105 3.06 -8.57 -7.96
N ASP A 106 3.94 -9.21 -7.23
CA ASP A 106 5.36 -8.84 -7.19
C ASP A 106 6.03 -9.00 -8.55
N GLU A 107 5.78 -10.10 -9.24
CA GLU A 107 6.28 -10.32 -10.59
C GLU A 107 5.77 -9.25 -11.56
N LEU A 108 4.49 -8.90 -11.49
CA LEU A 108 3.89 -7.88 -12.33
C LEU A 108 4.50 -6.49 -12.08
N THR A 109 4.68 -6.11 -10.83
CA THR A 109 5.21 -4.79 -10.47
C THR A 109 6.70 -4.65 -10.77
N TYR A 110 7.46 -5.73 -10.61
CA TYR A 110 8.90 -5.72 -10.82
C TYR A 110 9.32 -5.69 -12.29
N SER A 111 8.57 -6.37 -13.14
CA SER A 111 8.90 -6.52 -14.55
C SER A 111 8.31 -5.46 -15.46
N ARG A 112 7.89 -4.41 -14.91
CA ARG A 112 7.00 -3.44 -15.51
C ARG A 112 7.54 -2.72 -16.76
N ASN A 113 8.86 -2.59 -16.91
CA ASN A 113 9.45 -1.79 -17.96
C ASN A 113 10.06 -2.61 -19.07
N LEU A 114 9.23 -3.35 -19.80
CA LEU A 114 9.63 -4.10 -20.98
C LEU A 114 10.17 -3.21 -22.11
N VAL A 115 9.71 -1.96 -22.17
CA VAL A 115 10.03 -1.03 -23.26
C VAL A 115 11.40 -0.38 -23.04
N ALA A 116 11.79 -0.13 -21.79
CA ALA A 116 13.07 0.49 -21.47
C ALA A 116 14.25 -0.49 -21.50
N GLY A 117 14.02 -1.76 -21.73
CA GLY A 117 15.06 -2.78 -21.79
C GLY A 117 15.70 -3.13 -20.44
N ASP A 118 15.22 -2.56 -19.35
CA ASP A 118 15.63 -2.88 -17.98
C ASP A 118 14.86 -4.08 -17.41
N PHE A 119 14.67 -5.05 -18.26
CA PHE A 119 13.97 -6.28 -17.95
C PHE A 119 14.82 -7.19 -17.06
N ILE A 120 14.47 -7.28 -15.80
CA ILE A 120 15.24 -7.98 -14.78
C ILE A 120 14.65 -9.31 -14.34
N ARG A 121 13.47 -9.67 -14.84
CA ARG A 121 12.76 -10.93 -14.53
C ARG A 121 13.58 -12.19 -14.75
N GLY A 122 14.49 -12.17 -15.68
CA GLY A 122 15.27 -13.32 -16.04
C GLY A 122 16.56 -13.51 -15.21
N ASN A 123 16.92 -12.56 -14.36
CA ASN A 123 18.16 -12.70 -13.61
C ASN A 123 17.99 -13.59 -12.36
N GLU A 124 19.08 -14.20 -11.93
CA GLU A 124 19.05 -15.16 -10.81
C GLU A 124 18.70 -14.51 -9.47
N ALA A 125 19.04 -13.23 -9.27
CA ALA A 125 18.69 -12.50 -8.06
C ALA A 125 17.16 -12.30 -7.96
N HIS A 126 16.50 -12.01 -9.08
CA HIS A 126 15.04 -11.92 -9.12
C HIS A 126 14.40 -13.26 -8.83
N LYS A 127 14.85 -14.34 -9.46
CA LYS A 127 14.33 -15.69 -9.22
C LYS A 127 14.49 -16.08 -7.75
N ALA A 128 15.66 -15.85 -7.17
CA ALA A 128 15.93 -16.15 -5.76
C ALA A 128 14.97 -15.37 -4.83
N SER A 129 14.72 -14.08 -5.12
CA SER A 129 13.80 -13.26 -4.35
C SER A 129 12.35 -13.77 -4.43
N ILE A 130 11.90 -14.20 -5.61
CA ILE A 130 10.55 -14.77 -5.77
C ILE A 130 10.43 -16.11 -5.02
N GLU A 131 11.44 -16.97 -5.06
CA GLU A 131 11.41 -18.23 -4.32
C GLU A 131 11.41 -18.01 -2.79
N GLU A 132 12.14 -17.01 -2.30
CA GLU A 132 12.09 -16.62 -0.90
C GLU A 132 10.70 -16.07 -0.53
N LEU A 133 10.13 -15.21 -1.38
CA LEU A 133 8.79 -14.68 -1.20
C LEU A 133 7.76 -15.81 -1.08
N LYS A 134 7.78 -16.77 -2.00
CA LYS A 134 6.88 -17.94 -2.01
C LYS A 134 6.93 -18.72 -0.71
N LYS A 135 8.09 -18.88 -0.09
CA LYS A 135 8.22 -19.52 1.22
C LYS A 135 7.51 -18.73 2.31
N ASN A 136 7.65 -17.41 2.29
CA ASN A 136 7.04 -16.52 3.28
C ASN A 136 5.52 -16.42 3.15
N LEU A 137 4.96 -16.69 1.98
CA LEU A 137 3.50 -16.70 1.77
C LEU A 137 2.79 -17.84 2.49
N ASP A 138 3.50 -18.92 2.74
CA ASP A 138 2.98 -20.13 3.38
C ASP A 138 1.62 -20.59 2.83
N ARG A 139 1.57 -20.84 1.53
CA ARG A 139 0.34 -21.32 0.87
C ARG A 139 -0.15 -22.66 1.39
N LYS A 140 0.73 -23.45 2.03
CA LYS A 140 0.39 -24.79 2.49
C LYS A 140 -0.53 -24.77 3.70
N THR A 141 -0.25 -23.89 4.66
CA THR A 141 -1.07 -23.77 5.87
C THR A 141 -2.05 -22.60 5.78
N GLY A 142 -1.69 -21.54 5.05
CA GLY A 142 -2.44 -20.30 4.98
C GLY A 142 -2.34 -19.47 6.26
N ASP A 143 -1.41 -19.78 7.16
CA ASP A 143 -1.29 -19.16 8.46
C ASP A 143 -0.80 -17.69 8.38
N TYR A 144 -1.26 -16.92 9.35
CA TYR A 144 -0.75 -15.58 9.58
C TYR A 144 0.64 -15.64 10.19
N ASN A 145 1.61 -15.04 9.52
CA ASN A 145 3.01 -15.03 9.94
C ASN A 145 3.62 -13.61 9.87
N GLN A 146 4.94 -13.49 10.11
CA GLN A 146 5.63 -12.20 10.13
C GLN A 146 5.54 -11.45 8.79
N PHE A 147 5.54 -12.15 7.65
CA PHE A 147 5.38 -11.54 6.34
C PHE A 147 4.07 -10.74 6.23
N TRP A 148 2.98 -11.32 6.70
CA TRP A 148 1.66 -10.69 6.72
C TRP A 148 1.52 -9.64 7.81
N HIS A 149 2.16 -9.88 8.98
CA HIS A 149 2.22 -8.91 10.07
C HIS A 149 2.81 -7.58 9.61
N ASP A 150 3.92 -7.59 8.87
CA ASP A 150 4.60 -6.40 8.36
C ASP A 150 3.79 -5.64 7.30
N ARG A 151 2.69 -6.21 6.85
CA ARG A 151 1.76 -5.69 5.84
C ARG A 151 0.34 -5.51 6.39
N ASN A 152 0.20 -5.45 7.69
CA ASN A 152 -1.08 -5.25 8.37
C ASN A 152 -1.16 -3.83 8.96
N TYR A 153 -1.76 -2.92 8.21
CA TYR A 153 -1.86 -1.51 8.61
C TYR A 153 -2.80 -1.30 9.80
N LEU A 154 -3.73 -2.23 10.05
CA LEU A 154 -4.66 -2.16 11.19
C LEU A 154 -3.92 -2.09 12.52
N LEU A 155 -2.76 -2.73 12.63
CA LEU A 155 -1.94 -2.74 13.85
C LEU A 155 -1.47 -1.35 14.28
N ASN A 156 -1.29 -0.45 13.32
CA ASN A 156 -0.81 0.90 13.54
C ASN A 156 -1.88 1.98 13.25
N ALA A 157 -3.14 1.60 13.08
CA ALA A 157 -4.23 2.54 12.83
C ALA A 157 -4.37 3.60 13.92
N HIS A 158 -4.01 3.25 15.16
CA HIS A 158 -4.01 4.17 16.31
C HIS A 158 -3.03 5.35 16.17
N LYS A 159 -2.07 5.28 15.25
CA LYS A 159 -1.09 6.36 14.99
C LYS A 159 -1.60 7.39 13.99
N VAL A 160 -2.70 7.13 13.30
CA VAL A 160 -3.24 8.04 12.28
C VAL A 160 -3.59 9.39 12.90
N LYS A 161 -3.10 10.46 12.29
CA LYS A 161 -3.37 11.85 12.67
C LYS A 161 -4.15 12.60 11.59
N ALA A 162 -3.97 12.20 10.33
CA ALA A 162 -4.61 12.80 9.17
C ALA A 162 -6.13 12.62 9.21
N GLU A 163 -6.85 13.57 8.63
CA GLU A 163 -8.26 13.38 8.26
C GLU A 163 -8.35 12.32 7.16
N VAL A 164 -9.36 11.45 7.24
CA VAL A 164 -9.48 10.31 6.35
C VAL A 164 -10.79 10.36 5.58
N VAL A 165 -10.70 10.23 4.27
CA VAL A 165 -11.83 10.04 3.38
C VAL A 165 -11.68 8.68 2.72
N PHE A 166 -12.61 7.79 2.99
CA PHE A 166 -12.71 6.51 2.31
C PHE A 166 -13.80 6.54 1.26
N THR A 167 -13.52 5.96 0.11
CA THR A 167 -14.54 5.62 -0.88
C THR A 167 -14.44 4.16 -1.24
N HIS A 168 -15.57 3.49 -1.44
CA HIS A 168 -15.57 2.06 -1.74
C HIS A 168 -16.83 1.62 -2.47
N GLY A 169 -16.65 0.79 -3.50
CA GLY A 169 -17.78 0.15 -4.18
C GLY A 169 -18.31 -1.02 -3.39
N SER A 170 -19.62 -1.05 -3.18
CA SER A 170 -20.28 -2.16 -2.46
C SER A 170 -20.20 -3.50 -3.22
N GLN A 171 -19.93 -3.46 -4.52
CA GLN A 171 -19.77 -4.62 -5.40
C GLN A 171 -18.30 -4.87 -5.76
N ASP A 172 -17.37 -4.30 -5.01
CA ASP A 172 -15.94 -4.53 -5.24
C ASP A 172 -15.57 -5.96 -4.86
N TRP A 173 -15.36 -6.78 -5.87
CA TRP A 173 -14.96 -8.18 -5.73
C TRP A 173 -13.43 -8.33 -5.61
N ASN A 174 -12.66 -7.31 -5.99
CA ASN A 174 -11.21 -7.29 -5.91
C ASN A 174 -10.75 -6.88 -4.50
N VAL A 175 -10.85 -5.60 -4.15
CA VAL A 175 -10.62 -5.15 -2.78
C VAL A 175 -11.95 -5.13 -2.05
N LYS A 176 -12.24 -6.19 -1.33
CA LYS A 176 -13.54 -6.37 -0.70
C LYS A 176 -13.88 -5.25 0.30
N PRO A 177 -15.16 -4.86 0.42
CA PRO A 177 -15.60 -3.82 1.37
C PRO A 177 -15.18 -4.07 2.82
N LEU A 178 -14.84 -5.29 3.19
CA LEU A 178 -14.27 -5.64 4.49
C LEU A 178 -13.06 -4.76 4.86
N HIS A 179 -12.22 -4.43 3.89
CA HIS A 179 -11.00 -3.64 4.12
C HIS A 179 -11.30 -2.24 4.62
N VAL A 180 -12.22 -1.54 3.96
CA VAL A 180 -12.60 -0.19 4.39
C VAL A 180 -13.34 -0.22 5.72
N TYR A 181 -14.19 -1.22 5.94
CA TYR A 181 -14.87 -1.42 7.21
C TYR A 181 -13.87 -1.60 8.37
N GLN A 182 -12.91 -2.49 8.21
CA GLN A 182 -11.89 -2.75 9.22
C GLN A 182 -11.05 -1.49 9.50
N MET A 183 -10.57 -0.81 8.44
CA MET A 183 -9.76 0.39 8.62
C MET A 183 -10.54 1.52 9.28
N PHE A 184 -11.76 1.78 8.82
CA PHE A 184 -12.63 2.82 9.39
C PHE A 184 -12.87 2.62 10.89
N ASN A 185 -13.10 1.37 11.32
CA ASN A 185 -13.34 1.08 12.72
C ASN A 185 -12.07 1.06 13.58
N ALA A 186 -10.91 0.78 12.98
CA ALA A 186 -9.62 0.77 13.68
C ALA A 186 -9.07 2.19 13.94
N LEU A 187 -9.55 3.20 13.23
CA LEU A 187 -9.10 4.59 13.41
C LEU A 187 -9.54 5.14 14.77
N PRO A 188 -8.71 5.99 15.42
CA PRO A 188 -9.06 6.66 16.66
C PRO A 188 -10.37 7.46 16.54
N SER A 189 -11.11 7.56 17.64
CA SER A 189 -12.39 8.25 17.68
C SER A 189 -12.30 9.77 17.47
N ASN A 190 -11.15 10.36 17.75
CA ASN A 190 -10.88 11.78 17.59
C ASN A 190 -10.47 12.18 16.17
N ILE A 191 -10.26 11.23 15.27
CA ILE A 191 -9.92 11.51 13.88
C ILE A 191 -11.20 11.78 13.09
N LYS A 192 -11.17 12.87 12.30
CA LYS A 192 -12.22 13.12 11.32
C LYS A 192 -12.12 12.07 10.22
N LYS A 193 -13.19 11.31 10.06
CA LYS A 193 -13.26 10.22 9.09
C LYS A 193 -14.60 10.21 8.37
N HIS A 194 -14.54 10.03 7.07
CA HIS A 194 -15.67 10.01 6.18
C HIS A 194 -15.67 8.72 5.37
N LEU A 195 -16.84 8.19 5.10
CA LEU A 195 -16.99 6.98 4.30
C LEU A 195 -18.10 7.18 3.27
N PHE A 196 -17.74 7.03 2.01
CA PHE A 196 -18.64 7.08 0.87
C PHE A 196 -18.73 5.71 0.23
N TYR A 197 -19.84 5.03 0.40
CA TYR A 197 -20.16 3.83 -0.35
C TYR A 197 -20.93 4.19 -1.62
N HIS A 198 -20.50 3.58 -2.73
CA HIS A 198 -21.23 3.62 -3.98
C HIS A 198 -21.61 2.20 -4.44
N ASN A 199 -22.53 2.06 -5.36
CA ASN A 199 -23.01 0.77 -5.86
C ASN A 199 -22.13 0.15 -6.95
N GLY A 200 -20.98 0.76 -7.28
CA GLY A 200 -20.05 0.26 -8.25
C GLY A 200 -19.15 -0.86 -7.74
N ALA A 201 -18.32 -1.36 -8.63
CA ALA A 201 -17.28 -2.34 -8.36
C ALA A 201 -15.94 -1.65 -7.99
N HIS A 202 -14.82 -2.16 -8.53
CA HIS A 202 -13.46 -1.65 -8.25
C HIS A 202 -13.15 -0.44 -9.15
N VAL A 203 -13.77 0.70 -8.88
CA VAL A 203 -13.67 1.93 -9.68
C VAL A 203 -13.55 3.16 -8.80
N TYR A 204 -13.10 4.27 -9.36
CA TYR A 204 -13.15 5.57 -8.70
C TYR A 204 -14.60 5.98 -8.43
N MET A 205 -14.82 6.74 -7.35
CA MET A 205 -16.15 7.20 -6.95
C MET A 205 -16.85 8.05 -8.03
N ASN A 206 -16.08 8.73 -8.85
CA ASN A 206 -16.56 9.68 -9.86
C ASN A 206 -16.60 9.13 -11.30
N ASN A 207 -16.54 7.83 -11.45
CA ASN A 207 -16.70 7.16 -12.74
C ASN A 207 -18.13 6.67 -12.96
#